data_7e63cbbe6d0da536c67d991c7391f937
#
_entry.id   7e63cbbe6d0da536c67d991c7391f937
#
_cell.length_a   1.000
_cell.length_b   1.000
_cell.length_c   1.000
_cell.angle_alpha   90.00
_cell.angle_beta   90.00
_cell.angle_gamma   90.00
#
_symmetry.space_group_name_H-M   'P 1'
#
loop_
_entity.id
_entity.type
_entity.pdbx_description
1 polymer ?
#
loop_
_entity_poly.entity_id
_entity_poly.type
_entity_poly.pdbx_seq_one_letter_code
_entity_poly.pdbx_strand_id
1 'polypeptide(L)'
;MLFRSEPIGSCRAGVDVAGMGRDESVVCKRYGSYVPQFERHQSAGKADHMHVAGMVARILQDDNAEAYIDTIGEGAGVFSRLCELEYKNAVSCKYSEGARDLHDITGQHEFANMRAFLFWCVRDWLNPKNKMNPALPPNDKFAEEATEIHWKFVSDGKIIIEPKDDIKKRIGRSPDDFDALANTFYPSNAIESVSDADIEDDFS
;
A
#
# COMPACT_ATOMS: atom_id res chain seq x y z
N MET A 1 -1.55 30.14 -2.71
CA MET A 1 -1.20 29.55 -4.02
C MET A 1 -0.12 28.51 -3.75
N LEU A 2 -0.50 27.24 -3.55
CA LEU A 2 0.46 26.17 -3.31
C LEU A 2 1.11 25.84 -4.65
N PHE A 3 2.39 26.09 -4.78
CA PHE A 3 3.18 25.63 -5.91
C PHE A 3 3.11 24.09 -5.90
N ARG A 4 2.45 23.51 -6.89
CA ARG A 4 2.63 22.09 -7.22
C ARG A 4 4.04 21.95 -7.77
N SER A 5 5.01 21.69 -6.90
CA SER A 5 6.25 21.07 -7.35
C SER A 5 5.89 19.70 -7.90
N GLU A 6 6.48 19.31 -9.02
CA GLU A 6 6.37 17.94 -9.50
C GLU A 6 6.83 16.99 -8.39
N PRO A 7 6.20 15.81 -8.26
CA PRO A 7 6.59 14.86 -7.24
C PRO A 7 8.06 14.47 -7.44
N ILE A 8 8.85 14.58 -6.37
CA ILE A 8 10.28 14.26 -6.39
C ILE A 8 10.48 12.90 -5.74
N GLY A 9 11.29 12.03 -6.37
CA GLY A 9 11.63 10.71 -5.86
C GLY A 9 10.95 9.56 -6.59
N SER A 10 11.24 8.34 -6.14
CA SER A 10 10.64 7.12 -6.68
C SER A 10 9.14 7.06 -6.38
N CYS A 11 8.37 6.57 -7.35
CA CYS A 11 6.95 6.33 -7.20
C CYS A 11 6.69 4.95 -6.61
N ARG A 12 5.95 4.88 -5.51
CA ARG A 12 5.40 3.63 -4.98
C ARG A 12 3.89 3.64 -5.23
N ALA A 13 3.45 2.79 -6.13
CA ALA A 13 2.03 2.66 -6.47
C ALA A 13 1.42 1.48 -5.71
N GLY A 14 0.49 1.74 -4.80
CA GLY A 14 -0.28 0.69 -4.12
C GLY A 14 -1.59 0.45 -4.87
N VAL A 15 -1.94 -0.80 -5.05
CA VAL A 15 -3.09 -1.22 -5.86
C VAL A 15 -4.01 -2.12 -5.05
N ASP A 16 -5.24 -1.69 -4.85
CA ASP A 16 -6.34 -2.51 -4.36
C ASP A 16 -7.29 -2.82 -5.52
N VAL A 17 -7.48 -4.10 -5.83
CA VAL A 17 -8.25 -4.54 -7.00
C VAL A 17 -9.61 -5.04 -6.57
N ALA A 18 -10.66 -4.37 -7.05
CA ALA A 18 -12.02 -4.79 -6.81
C ALA A 18 -12.41 -6.02 -7.63
N GLY A 19 -13.19 -6.90 -7.01
CA GLY A 19 -13.86 -8.00 -7.68
C GLY A 19 -15.15 -7.59 -8.40
N MET A 20 -16.03 -8.56 -8.53
CA MET A 20 -17.39 -8.31 -9.03
C MET A 20 -18.22 -7.60 -7.96
N GLY A 21 -18.83 -6.47 -8.28
CA GLY A 21 -19.73 -5.78 -7.35
C GLY A 21 -19.71 -4.26 -7.50
N ARG A 22 -19.87 -3.58 -6.37
CA ARG A 22 -19.90 -2.12 -6.27
C ARG A 22 -18.58 -1.51 -5.80
N ASP A 23 -17.62 -2.33 -5.40
CA ASP A 23 -16.33 -1.87 -4.94
C ASP A 23 -15.49 -1.33 -6.11
N GLU A 24 -14.61 -0.38 -5.84
CA GLU A 24 -13.76 0.27 -6.84
C GLU A 24 -12.34 -0.27 -6.75
N SER A 25 -11.70 -0.52 -7.89
CA SER A 25 -10.25 -0.68 -7.89
C SER A 25 -9.59 0.68 -7.70
N VAL A 26 -8.63 0.75 -6.80
CA VAL A 26 -7.93 1.99 -6.45
C VAL A 26 -6.43 1.84 -6.66
N VAL A 27 -5.83 2.83 -7.31
CA VAL A 27 -4.38 2.97 -7.44
C VAL A 27 -3.95 4.25 -6.72
N CYS A 28 -3.13 4.10 -5.70
CA CYS A 28 -2.56 5.20 -4.93
C CYS A 28 -1.08 5.36 -5.28
N LYS A 29 -0.69 6.52 -5.82
CA LYS A 29 0.73 6.86 -6.05
C LYS A 29 1.26 7.65 -4.87
N ARG A 30 2.38 7.20 -4.29
CA ARG A 30 3.08 7.89 -3.22
C ARG A 30 4.53 8.17 -3.58
N TYR A 31 4.97 9.40 -3.36
CA TYR A 31 6.33 9.90 -3.55
C TYR A 31 6.85 10.40 -2.20
N GLY A 32 7.58 9.54 -1.47
CA GLY A 32 7.97 9.84 -0.09
C GLY A 32 6.75 10.12 0.80
N SER A 33 6.60 11.36 1.26
CA SER A 33 5.46 11.80 2.08
C SER A 33 4.33 12.45 1.27
N TYR A 34 4.36 12.42 -0.05
CA TYR A 34 3.36 13.07 -0.89
C TYR A 34 2.53 12.07 -1.70
N VAL A 35 1.21 12.20 -1.61
CA VAL A 35 0.21 11.48 -2.41
C VAL A 35 -0.56 12.50 -3.25
N PRO A 36 -0.35 12.57 -4.57
CA PRO A 36 -1.01 13.55 -5.43
C PRO A 36 -2.49 13.27 -5.61
N GLN A 37 -2.86 12.00 -5.78
CA GLN A 37 -4.23 11.57 -6.04
C GLN A 37 -4.41 10.07 -5.83
N PHE A 38 -5.68 9.66 -5.70
CA PHE A 38 -6.14 8.26 -5.82
C PHE A 38 -6.83 8.11 -7.17
N GLU A 39 -6.32 7.23 -8.02
CA GLU A 39 -6.96 6.88 -9.29
C GLU A 39 -7.93 5.72 -9.06
N ARG A 40 -9.18 5.85 -9.52
CA ARG A 40 -10.22 4.86 -9.28
C ARG A 40 -10.79 4.33 -10.58
N HIS A 41 -11.12 3.05 -10.58
CA HIS A 41 -11.84 2.41 -11.66
C HIS A 41 -13.00 1.59 -11.08
N GLN A 42 -14.22 1.93 -11.47
CA GLN A 42 -15.42 1.16 -11.14
C GLN A 42 -15.76 0.26 -12.32
N SER A 43 -15.64 -1.03 -12.11
CA SER A 43 -16.08 -2.02 -13.08
C SER A 43 -17.60 -2.14 -13.08
N ALA A 44 -18.24 -2.16 -14.25
CA ALA A 44 -19.70 -2.27 -14.39
C ALA A 44 -20.22 -3.69 -14.07
N GLY A 45 -19.91 -4.18 -12.85
CA GLY A 45 -20.38 -5.48 -12.34
C GLY A 45 -19.57 -6.70 -12.80
N LYS A 46 -18.44 -6.50 -13.47
CA LYS A 46 -17.47 -7.55 -13.83
C LYS A 46 -16.06 -7.12 -13.39
N ALA A 47 -15.28 -8.05 -12.88
CA ALA A 47 -13.87 -7.77 -12.62
C ALA A 47 -13.17 -7.36 -13.92
N ASP A 48 -12.49 -6.21 -13.91
CA ASP A 48 -11.82 -5.64 -15.09
C ASP A 48 -10.31 -5.56 -14.87
N HIS A 49 -9.72 -6.75 -14.67
CA HIS A 49 -8.29 -6.89 -14.40
C HIS A 49 -7.42 -6.30 -15.51
N MET A 50 -7.88 -6.37 -16.76
CA MET A 50 -7.10 -5.88 -17.91
C MET A 50 -7.03 -4.35 -17.92
N HIS A 51 -8.12 -3.67 -17.54
CA HIS A 51 -8.11 -2.21 -17.42
C HIS A 51 -7.20 -1.76 -16.28
N VAL A 52 -7.31 -2.39 -15.11
CA VAL A 52 -6.47 -2.08 -13.94
C VAL A 52 -5.00 -2.37 -14.26
N ALA A 53 -4.69 -3.50 -14.90
CA ALA A 53 -3.32 -3.80 -15.36
C ALA A 53 -2.79 -2.71 -16.31
N GLY A 54 -3.62 -2.20 -17.22
CA GLY A 54 -3.27 -1.08 -18.10
C GLY A 54 -3.03 0.24 -17.36
N MET A 55 -3.78 0.52 -16.27
CA MET A 55 -3.52 1.68 -15.42
C MET A 55 -2.15 1.56 -14.73
N VAL A 56 -1.87 0.40 -14.14
CA VAL A 56 -0.61 0.13 -13.44
C VAL A 56 0.56 0.10 -14.42
N ALA A 57 0.42 -0.54 -15.58
CA ALA A 57 1.47 -0.60 -16.61
C ALA A 57 1.94 0.80 -17.05
N ARG A 58 1.03 1.79 -17.15
CA ARG A 58 1.41 3.18 -17.47
C ARG A 58 2.30 3.82 -16.39
N ILE A 59 2.09 3.44 -15.12
CA ILE A 59 2.94 3.92 -14.02
C ILE A 59 4.30 3.25 -14.08
N LEU A 60 4.33 1.94 -14.36
CA LEU A 60 5.55 1.13 -14.40
C LEU A 60 6.42 1.36 -15.64
N GLN A 61 5.97 2.19 -16.61
CA GLN A 61 6.82 2.70 -17.69
C GLN A 61 7.89 3.69 -17.20
N ASP A 62 7.69 4.27 -16.00
CA ASP A 62 8.73 5.02 -15.30
C ASP A 62 9.63 4.03 -14.53
N ASP A 63 10.90 3.96 -14.88
CA ASP A 63 11.89 3.07 -14.27
C ASP A 63 12.06 3.30 -12.75
N ASN A 64 11.68 4.48 -12.26
CA ASN A 64 11.68 4.80 -10.83
C ASN A 64 10.36 4.45 -10.11
N ALA A 65 9.42 3.78 -10.79
CA ALA A 65 8.16 3.38 -10.18
C ALA A 65 8.15 1.89 -9.85
N GLU A 66 7.57 1.55 -8.70
CA GLU A 66 7.23 0.18 -8.30
C GLU A 66 5.74 0.10 -7.99
N ALA A 67 5.09 -0.99 -8.37
CA ALA A 67 3.68 -1.21 -8.04
C ALA A 67 3.53 -2.40 -7.10
N TYR A 68 2.80 -2.18 -6.01
CA TYR A 68 2.53 -3.12 -4.93
C TYR A 68 1.07 -3.55 -4.99
N ILE A 69 0.81 -4.80 -5.34
CA ILE A 69 -0.51 -5.33 -5.65
C ILE A 69 -0.86 -6.41 -4.63
N ASP A 70 -1.97 -6.27 -3.89
CA ASP A 70 -2.46 -7.37 -3.06
C ASP A 70 -2.92 -8.51 -3.97
N THR A 71 -2.17 -9.60 -3.97
CA THR A 71 -2.43 -10.76 -4.82
C THR A 71 -3.29 -11.83 -4.16
N ILE A 72 -3.86 -11.54 -2.98
CA ILE A 72 -4.86 -12.39 -2.35
C ILE A 72 -6.23 -12.00 -2.93
N GLY A 73 -6.72 -12.79 -3.87
CA GLY A 73 -7.98 -12.54 -4.58
C GLY A 73 -7.80 -11.92 -5.96
N GLU A 74 -8.53 -10.86 -6.25
CA GLU A 74 -8.66 -10.29 -7.61
C GLU A 74 -7.34 -9.68 -8.14
N GLY A 75 -6.49 -9.18 -7.28
CA GLY A 75 -5.21 -8.62 -7.69
C GLY A 75 -4.25 -9.63 -8.31
N ALA A 76 -4.45 -10.93 -8.07
CA ALA A 76 -3.64 -11.97 -8.72
C ALA A 76 -3.73 -11.90 -10.26
N GLY A 77 -4.92 -11.61 -10.82
CA GLY A 77 -5.12 -11.46 -12.25
C GLY A 77 -4.37 -10.25 -12.83
N VAL A 78 -4.39 -9.12 -12.11
CA VAL A 78 -3.64 -7.91 -12.49
C VAL A 78 -2.15 -8.18 -12.45
N PHE A 79 -1.65 -8.78 -11.37
CA PHE A 79 -0.24 -9.11 -11.21
C PHE A 79 0.26 -10.07 -12.29
N SER A 80 -0.49 -11.18 -12.56
CA SER A 80 -0.15 -12.12 -13.63
C SER A 80 -0.03 -11.43 -14.98
N ARG A 81 -0.95 -10.50 -15.30
CA ARG A 81 -0.90 -9.76 -16.56
C ARG A 81 0.32 -8.86 -16.65
N LEU A 82 0.71 -8.20 -15.56
CA LEU A 82 1.93 -7.39 -15.53
C LEU A 82 3.20 -8.23 -15.69
N CYS A 83 3.24 -9.43 -15.09
CA CYS A 83 4.32 -10.38 -15.31
C CYS A 83 4.41 -10.85 -16.79
N GLU A 84 3.27 -11.15 -17.43
CA GLU A 84 3.24 -11.47 -18.88
C GLU A 84 3.76 -10.32 -19.76
N LEU A 85 3.56 -9.08 -19.32
CA LEU A 85 4.08 -7.87 -19.97
C LEU A 85 5.52 -7.54 -19.55
N GLU A 86 6.19 -8.43 -18.82
CA GLU A 86 7.59 -8.34 -18.37
C GLU A 86 7.91 -7.15 -17.45
N TYR A 87 6.90 -6.60 -16.72
CA TYR A 87 7.13 -5.57 -15.72
C TYR A 87 7.74 -6.17 -14.45
N LYS A 88 9.07 -6.07 -14.30
CA LYS A 88 9.82 -6.59 -13.14
C LYS A 88 9.65 -5.76 -11.88
N ASN A 89 9.19 -4.54 -12.01
CA ASN A 89 8.89 -3.58 -10.94
C ASN A 89 7.44 -3.69 -10.42
N ALA A 90 6.69 -4.72 -10.83
CA ALA A 90 5.45 -5.14 -10.18
C ALA A 90 5.78 -6.10 -9.03
N VAL A 91 5.27 -5.82 -7.83
CA VAL A 91 5.53 -6.56 -6.59
C VAL A 91 4.22 -7.17 -6.07
N SER A 92 4.26 -8.48 -5.81
CA SER A 92 3.14 -9.19 -5.17
C SER A 92 3.14 -8.92 -3.66
N CYS A 93 2.08 -8.32 -3.15
CA CYS A 93 1.83 -8.20 -1.72
C CYS A 93 0.92 -9.34 -1.25
N LYS A 94 1.19 -9.88 -0.07
CA LYS A 94 0.36 -10.92 0.53
C LYS A 94 0.03 -10.53 1.96
N TYR A 95 -1.14 -10.00 2.18
CA TYR A 95 -1.61 -9.49 3.47
C TYR A 95 -1.61 -10.54 4.58
N SER A 96 -1.78 -11.82 4.24
CA SER A 96 -1.77 -12.93 5.19
C SER A 96 -0.37 -13.40 5.59
N GLU A 97 0.69 -12.96 4.92
CA GLU A 97 2.06 -13.31 5.30
C GLU A 97 2.39 -12.82 6.71
N GLY A 98 3.22 -13.60 7.42
CA GLY A 98 3.72 -13.18 8.73
C GLY A 98 4.61 -11.93 8.61
N ALA A 99 4.44 -11.01 9.54
CA ALA A 99 5.27 -9.80 9.64
C ALA A 99 6.43 -10.03 10.62
N ARG A 100 7.16 -11.16 10.46
CA ARG A 100 8.29 -11.48 11.33
C ARG A 100 9.38 -10.43 11.16
N ASP A 101 9.97 -10.01 12.26
CA ASP A 101 11.06 -9.02 12.33
C ASP A 101 10.67 -7.61 11.86
N LEU A 102 9.38 -7.37 11.57
CA LEU A 102 8.86 -6.04 11.27
C LEU A 102 8.26 -5.41 12.52
N HIS A 103 8.68 -4.18 12.81
CA HIS A 103 8.28 -3.42 13.98
C HIS A 103 7.73 -2.06 13.57
N ASP A 104 7.00 -1.42 14.47
CA ASP A 104 6.61 -0.03 14.30
C ASP A 104 7.84 0.90 14.38
N ILE A 105 7.64 2.18 14.08
CA ILE A 105 8.71 3.20 14.11
C ILE A 105 9.42 3.31 15.47
N THR A 106 8.78 2.85 16.57
CA THR A 106 9.35 2.89 17.92
C THR A 106 10.09 1.60 18.28
N GLY A 107 9.98 0.55 17.48
CA GLY A 107 10.50 -0.78 17.77
C GLY A 107 9.76 -1.52 18.90
N GLN A 108 8.61 -1.01 19.36
CA GLN A 108 7.88 -1.57 20.51
C GLN A 108 6.76 -2.52 20.13
N HIS A 109 6.24 -2.43 18.91
CA HIS A 109 5.10 -3.21 18.47
C HIS A 109 5.47 -4.18 17.36
N GLU A 110 5.02 -5.42 17.52
CA GLU A 110 5.06 -6.47 16.51
C GLU A 110 3.66 -6.71 15.93
N PHE A 111 3.59 -7.36 14.78
CA PHE A 111 2.36 -7.52 14.01
C PHE A 111 2.07 -8.99 13.72
N ALA A 112 0.81 -9.36 13.79
CA ALA A 112 0.37 -10.73 13.53
C ALA A 112 0.53 -11.14 12.06
N ASN A 113 0.41 -10.17 11.13
CA ASN A 113 0.55 -10.37 9.70
C ASN A 113 0.95 -9.07 8.98
N MET A 114 1.26 -9.19 7.69
CA MET A 114 1.67 -8.08 6.83
C MET A 114 0.60 -6.98 6.78
N ARG A 115 -0.69 -7.33 6.71
CA ARG A 115 -1.77 -6.34 6.71
C ARG A 115 -1.72 -5.44 7.94
N ALA A 116 -1.51 -6.03 9.12
CA ALA A 116 -1.42 -5.25 10.36
C ALA A 116 -0.22 -4.31 10.37
N PHE A 117 0.92 -4.76 9.88
CA PHE A 117 2.12 -3.94 9.73
C PHE A 117 1.89 -2.76 8.77
N LEU A 118 1.38 -3.01 7.58
CA LEU A 118 1.16 -1.97 6.56
C LEU A 118 0.16 -0.91 7.04
N PHE A 119 -0.93 -1.33 7.68
CA PHE A 119 -1.92 -0.43 8.26
C PHE A 119 -1.32 0.44 9.36
N TRP A 120 -0.43 -0.15 10.16
CA TRP A 120 0.28 0.59 11.19
C TRP A 120 1.29 1.58 10.62
N CYS A 121 1.96 1.22 9.51
CA CYS A 121 2.82 2.16 8.78
C CYS A 121 2.04 3.41 8.32
N VAL A 122 0.82 3.25 7.80
CA VAL A 122 -0.05 4.38 7.44
C VAL A 122 -0.40 5.22 8.67
N ARG A 123 -0.77 4.57 9.80
CA ARG A 123 -1.04 5.26 11.06
C ARG A 123 0.16 6.07 11.55
N ASP A 124 1.33 5.48 11.53
CA ASP A 124 2.57 6.15 11.95
C ASP A 124 2.94 7.29 10.99
N TRP A 125 2.73 7.11 9.71
CA TRP A 125 2.94 8.12 8.69
C TRP A 125 1.99 9.32 8.86
N LEU A 126 0.73 9.08 9.22
CA LEU A 126 -0.27 10.13 9.48
C LEU A 126 -0.10 10.81 10.84
N ASN A 127 0.63 10.19 11.79
CA ASN A 127 0.78 10.72 13.14
C ASN A 127 1.69 11.97 13.15
N PRO A 128 1.17 13.17 13.51
CA PRO A 128 1.97 14.39 13.50
C PRO A 128 3.16 14.37 14.46
N LYS A 129 3.13 13.52 15.49
CA LYS A 129 4.26 13.35 16.42
C LYS A 129 5.49 12.76 15.75
N ASN A 130 5.31 11.97 14.69
CA ASN A 130 6.40 11.33 13.96
C ASN A 130 7.06 12.25 12.92
N LYS A 131 6.51 13.45 12.69
CA LYS A 131 7.08 14.50 11.82
C LYS A 131 7.35 14.05 10.38
N MET A 132 6.61 13.05 9.89
CA MET A 132 6.73 12.56 8.52
C MET A 132 6.10 13.52 7.48
N ASN A 133 5.34 14.52 7.95
CA ASN A 133 4.72 15.57 7.14
C ASN A 133 3.95 15.05 5.92
N PRO A 134 2.97 14.16 6.12
CA PRO A 134 2.19 13.63 5.01
C PRO A 134 1.40 14.73 4.30
N ALA A 135 1.38 14.66 2.96
CA ALA A 135 0.57 15.53 2.12
C ALA A 135 -0.32 14.67 1.23
N LEU A 136 -1.63 14.72 1.49
CA LEU A 136 -2.67 14.01 0.74
C LEU A 136 -3.64 15.00 0.11
N PRO A 137 -4.30 14.63 -1.00
CA PRO A 137 -5.41 15.42 -1.53
C PRO A 137 -6.59 15.38 -0.56
N PRO A 138 -7.48 16.39 -0.56
CA PRO A 138 -8.74 16.32 0.15
C PRO A 138 -9.51 15.06 -0.28
N ASN A 139 -9.84 14.17 0.68
CA ASN A 139 -10.48 12.89 0.41
C ASN A 139 -11.26 12.45 1.66
N ASP A 140 -12.55 12.77 1.70
CA ASP A 140 -13.42 12.41 2.83
C ASP A 140 -13.61 10.91 2.97
N LYS A 141 -13.58 10.16 1.83
CA LYS A 141 -13.66 8.71 1.81
C LYS A 141 -12.47 8.09 2.57
N PHE A 142 -11.26 8.53 2.24
CA PHE A 142 -10.05 8.07 2.93
C PHE A 142 -10.05 8.48 4.42
N ALA A 143 -10.49 9.69 4.75
CA ALA A 143 -10.55 10.17 6.13
C ALA A 143 -11.50 9.31 6.98
N GLU A 144 -12.69 8.95 6.46
CA GLU A 144 -13.60 8.03 7.12
C GLU A 144 -12.96 6.64 7.28
N GLU A 145 -12.37 6.08 6.24
CA GLU A 145 -11.70 4.78 6.30
C GLU A 145 -10.58 4.77 7.36
N ALA A 146 -9.73 5.80 7.37
CA ALA A 146 -8.61 5.90 8.31
C ALA A 146 -9.05 6.01 9.79
N THR A 147 -10.24 6.57 10.06
CA THR A 147 -10.75 6.72 11.43
C THR A 147 -11.56 5.54 11.92
N GLU A 148 -12.11 4.72 11.00
CA GLU A 148 -13.00 3.61 11.33
C GLU A 148 -12.30 2.25 11.38
N ILE A 149 -11.01 2.16 11.06
CA ILE A 149 -10.24 0.92 11.17
C ILE A 149 -9.84 0.66 12.62
N HIS A 150 -10.25 -0.50 13.17
CA HIS A 150 -9.94 -0.92 14.53
C HIS A 150 -8.84 -1.98 14.55
N TRP A 151 -8.14 -2.01 15.67
CA TRP A 151 -7.09 -2.97 15.93
C TRP A 151 -7.15 -3.49 17.38
N LYS A 152 -6.49 -4.61 17.64
CA LYS A 152 -6.37 -5.17 18.99
C LYS A 152 -5.05 -5.92 19.15
N PHE A 153 -4.68 -6.20 20.39
CA PHE A 153 -3.63 -7.16 20.67
C PHE A 153 -4.18 -8.59 20.62
N VAL A 154 -3.42 -9.51 20.06
CA VAL A 154 -3.64 -10.96 20.15
C VAL A 154 -2.91 -11.53 21.36
N SER A 155 -3.10 -12.83 21.67
CA SER A 155 -2.61 -13.46 22.89
C SER A 155 -1.09 -13.43 23.06
N ASP A 156 -0.33 -13.34 22.00
CA ASP A 156 1.14 -13.22 21.99
C ASP A 156 1.63 -11.75 22.02
N GLY A 157 0.73 -10.79 22.22
CA GLY A 157 1.07 -9.37 22.31
C GLY A 157 1.21 -8.63 20.99
N LYS A 158 1.05 -9.32 19.85
CA LYS A 158 1.12 -8.69 18.52
C LYS A 158 -0.16 -7.93 18.18
N ILE A 159 -0.02 -6.94 17.32
CA ILE A 159 -1.15 -6.18 16.79
C ILE A 159 -1.78 -6.94 15.62
N ILE A 160 -3.12 -6.97 15.61
CA ILE A 160 -3.93 -7.43 14.49
C ILE A 160 -4.98 -6.37 14.15
N ILE A 161 -5.21 -6.16 12.85
CA ILE A 161 -6.31 -5.34 12.36
C ILE A 161 -7.57 -6.21 12.27
N GLU A 162 -8.72 -5.61 12.53
CA GLU A 162 -10.01 -6.27 12.38
C GLU A 162 -10.24 -6.80 10.95
N PRO A 163 -11.11 -7.81 10.76
CA PRO A 163 -11.47 -8.30 9.43
C PRO A 163 -12.04 -7.21 8.52
N LYS A 164 -11.71 -7.25 7.21
CA LYS A 164 -12.23 -6.29 6.20
C LYS A 164 -13.77 -6.26 6.20
N ASP A 165 -14.42 -7.38 6.43
CA ASP A 165 -15.88 -7.49 6.49
C ASP A 165 -16.50 -6.71 7.64
N ASP A 166 -15.81 -6.58 8.77
CA ASP A 166 -16.32 -5.82 9.93
C ASP A 166 -16.22 -4.32 9.68
N ILE A 167 -15.13 -3.87 9.04
CA ILE A 167 -15.00 -2.49 8.54
C ILE A 167 -16.12 -2.21 7.53
N LYS A 168 -16.30 -3.10 6.54
CA LYS A 168 -17.31 -2.97 5.49
C LYS A 168 -18.73 -2.87 6.05
N LYS A 169 -19.06 -3.65 7.08
CA LYS A 169 -20.37 -3.55 7.76
C LYS A 169 -20.57 -2.19 8.43
N ARG A 170 -19.52 -1.60 8.99
CA ARG A 170 -19.58 -0.34 9.74
C ARG A 170 -19.67 0.87 8.83
N ILE A 171 -18.85 0.95 7.77
CA ILE A 171 -18.81 2.09 6.85
C ILE A 171 -19.63 1.88 5.56
N GLY A 172 -20.24 0.70 5.37
CA GLY A 172 -21.09 0.38 4.22
C GLY A 172 -20.35 0.07 2.91
N ARG A 173 -19.02 0.04 2.90
CA ARG A 173 -18.14 -0.24 1.74
C ARG A 173 -16.79 -0.82 2.18
N SER A 174 -15.99 -1.28 1.24
CA SER A 174 -14.60 -1.66 1.50
C SER A 174 -13.72 -0.42 1.73
N PRO A 175 -12.64 -0.51 2.52
CA PRO A 175 -11.68 0.58 2.75
C PRO A 175 -10.62 0.64 1.63
N ASP A 176 -11.08 0.75 0.37
CA ASP A 176 -10.24 0.57 -0.82
C ASP A 176 -9.15 1.63 -0.97
N ASP A 177 -9.44 2.89 -0.55
CA ASP A 177 -8.45 3.97 -0.55
C ASP A 177 -7.35 3.71 0.48
N PHE A 178 -7.74 3.23 1.67
CA PHE A 178 -6.80 2.92 2.73
C PHE A 178 -5.94 1.69 2.37
N ASP A 179 -6.55 0.63 1.84
CA ASP A 179 -5.84 -0.57 1.39
C ASP A 179 -4.82 -0.20 0.28
N ALA A 180 -5.21 0.61 -0.71
CA ALA A 180 -4.30 1.07 -1.76
C ALA A 180 -3.13 1.89 -1.21
N LEU A 181 -3.36 2.81 -0.28
CA LEU A 181 -2.27 3.56 0.35
C LEU A 181 -1.37 2.63 1.19
N ALA A 182 -1.95 1.71 1.95
CA ALA A 182 -1.21 0.76 2.78
C ALA A 182 -0.23 -0.09 1.95
N ASN A 183 -0.62 -0.53 0.77
CA ASN A 183 0.24 -1.27 -0.15
C ASN A 183 1.52 -0.51 -0.51
N THR A 184 1.50 0.83 -0.54
CA THR A 184 2.70 1.63 -0.82
C THR A 184 3.79 1.52 0.25
N PHE A 185 3.49 0.97 1.43
CA PHE A 185 4.43 0.75 2.53
C PHE A 185 5.00 -0.66 2.55
N TYR A 186 4.62 -1.53 1.60
CA TYR A 186 5.15 -2.89 1.54
C TYR A 186 6.68 -2.85 1.44
N PRO A 187 7.42 -3.66 2.22
CA PRO A 187 8.87 -3.70 2.15
C PRO A 187 9.34 -4.01 0.73
N SER A 188 10.25 -3.21 0.17
CA SER A 188 10.82 -3.48 -1.15
C SER A 188 12.10 -4.28 -1.01
N ASN A 189 12.34 -5.21 -1.92
CA ASN A 189 13.59 -6.00 -1.98
C ASN A 189 14.83 -5.12 -2.27
N ALA A 190 14.65 -3.85 -2.62
CA ALA A 190 15.73 -2.89 -2.82
C ALA A 190 16.52 -2.56 -1.53
N ILE A 191 15.95 -2.85 -0.35
CA ILE A 191 16.62 -2.61 0.93
C ILE A 191 17.60 -3.75 1.26
N GLU A 192 17.41 -4.96 0.73
CA GLU A 192 18.33 -6.08 0.97
C GLU A 192 19.65 -5.97 0.19
N SER A 193 19.72 -5.13 -0.86
CA SER A 193 20.93 -4.97 -1.66
C SER A 193 21.91 -3.86 -1.17
N VAL A 194 21.51 -3.07 -0.18
CA VAL A 194 22.35 -1.95 0.35
C VAL A 194 23.06 -2.34 1.67
N SER A 195 22.67 -3.43 2.34
CA SER A 195 23.21 -3.78 3.66
C SER A 195 24.52 -4.58 3.63
N ASP A 196 24.94 -5.14 2.48
CA ASP A 196 26.14 -5.97 2.41
C ASP A 196 27.31 -5.35 1.63
N ALA A 197 27.13 -4.19 0.98
CA ALA A 197 28.19 -3.59 0.16
C ALA A 197 28.92 -2.39 0.80
N ASP A 198 28.40 -1.82 1.89
CA ASP A 198 28.94 -0.58 2.48
C ASP A 198 29.74 -0.79 3.79
N ILE A 199 30.14 -2.02 4.13
CA ILE A 199 30.88 -2.30 5.39
C ILE A 199 32.36 -2.67 5.17
N GLU A 200 32.87 -2.72 3.94
CA GLU A 200 34.28 -3.19 3.71
C GLU A 200 35.31 -2.10 3.33
N ASP A 201 35.04 -0.82 3.36
CA ASP A 201 36.05 0.19 2.92
C ASP A 201 36.33 1.33 3.91
N ASP A 202 36.44 1.08 5.21
CA ASP A 202 36.95 2.11 6.15
C ASP A 202 37.92 1.58 7.23
N PHE A 203 38.72 0.55 6.91
CA PHE A 203 39.88 0.19 7.70
C PHE A 203 41.08 -0.21 6.79
N SER A 204 41.74 0.78 6.20
CA SER A 204 43.09 0.63 5.73
C SER A 204 43.85 1.94 5.88
#